data_59d04edb02321e81949d29fa8a6a0023
#
_entry.id   59d04edb02321e81949d29fa8a6a0023
#
_cell.length_a   1.000
_cell.length_b   1.000
_cell.length_c   1.000
_cell.angle_alpha   90.00
_cell.angle_beta   90.00
_cell.angle_gamma   90.00
#
_symmetry.space_group_name_H-M   'P 1'
#
loop_
_entity.id
_entity.type
_entity.pdbx_description
1 polymer ?
#
loop_
_entity_poly.entity_id
_entity_poly.type
_entity_poly.pdbx_seq_one_letter_code
_entity_poly.pdbx_strand_id
1 'polypeptide(L)'
;MIALTVFLEWFASISALVAAVLTMTLIAANRTHYAVMHYLGQCDVALREPQFSNPELGKLDLRDRTFDGEKTQFERYEWYVARLVYALDAAMRLAPWQEWRAVAKTQLANHKHYFASDYYAKQDYLKHYSGRMRRLIQQQRGAA
;
A
#
# COMPACT_ATOMS: atom_id res chain seq x y z
N MET A 1 -36.24 28.48 -35.21
CA MET A 1 -35.17 28.92 -34.25
C MET A 1 -35.22 28.16 -32.92
N ILE A 2 -36.36 28.08 -32.25
CA ILE A 2 -36.48 27.40 -30.92
C ILE A 2 -36.04 25.91 -30.95
N ALA A 3 -36.39 25.15 -31.99
CA ALA A 3 -36.02 23.75 -32.11
C ALA A 3 -34.48 23.52 -32.24
N LEU A 4 -33.78 24.42 -32.88
CA LEU A 4 -32.33 24.36 -33.06
C LEU A 4 -31.59 24.65 -31.73
N THR A 5 -32.06 25.65 -30.97
CA THR A 5 -31.48 25.94 -29.65
C THR A 5 -31.66 24.80 -28.67
N VAL A 6 -32.85 24.22 -28.59
CA VAL A 6 -33.11 23.06 -27.76
C VAL A 6 -32.24 21.85 -28.15
N PHE A 7 -32.07 21.61 -29.46
CA PHE A 7 -31.20 20.54 -29.94
C PHE A 7 -29.73 20.76 -29.53
N LEU A 8 -29.22 21.99 -29.68
CA LEU A 8 -27.84 22.33 -29.29
C LEU A 8 -27.62 22.20 -27.78
N GLU A 9 -28.60 22.57 -26.95
CA GLU A 9 -28.53 22.41 -25.49
C GLU A 9 -28.47 20.95 -25.08
N TRP A 10 -29.30 20.08 -25.68
CA TRP A 10 -29.25 18.65 -25.44
C TRP A 10 -27.94 18.03 -25.89
N PHE A 11 -27.44 18.40 -27.05
CA PHE A 11 -26.16 17.92 -27.57
C PHE A 11 -25.00 18.34 -26.65
N ALA A 12 -24.97 19.56 -26.18
CA ALA A 12 -23.96 20.05 -25.24
C ALA A 12 -24.02 19.31 -23.91
N SER A 13 -25.24 19.07 -23.39
CA SER A 13 -25.45 18.35 -22.13
C SER A 13 -24.99 16.89 -22.20
N ILE A 14 -25.31 16.19 -23.30
CA ILE A 14 -24.87 14.82 -23.54
C ILE A 14 -23.32 14.75 -23.67
N SER A 15 -22.75 15.68 -24.43
CA SER A 15 -21.31 15.74 -24.61
C SER A 15 -20.56 15.99 -23.29
N ALA A 16 -21.09 16.89 -22.45
CA ALA A 16 -20.54 17.15 -21.12
C ALA A 16 -20.61 15.90 -20.21
N LEU A 17 -21.75 15.17 -20.25
CA LEU A 17 -21.90 13.93 -19.48
C LEU A 17 -20.90 12.86 -19.93
N VAL A 18 -20.77 12.66 -21.25
CA VAL A 18 -19.80 11.70 -21.81
C VAL A 18 -18.37 12.08 -21.40
N ALA A 19 -18.00 13.35 -21.52
CA ALA A 19 -16.69 13.83 -21.11
C ALA A 19 -16.43 13.60 -19.60
N ALA A 20 -17.43 13.85 -18.75
CA ALA A 20 -17.33 13.61 -17.31
C ALA A 20 -17.10 12.11 -17.01
N VAL A 21 -17.88 11.21 -17.64
CA VAL A 21 -17.73 9.76 -17.46
C VAL A 21 -16.35 9.28 -17.92
N LEU A 22 -15.89 9.71 -19.08
CA LEU A 22 -14.54 9.37 -19.58
C LEU A 22 -13.46 9.86 -18.64
N THR A 23 -13.57 11.10 -18.14
CA THR A 23 -12.60 11.65 -17.18
C THR A 23 -12.56 10.85 -15.90
N MET A 24 -13.70 10.50 -15.33
CA MET A 24 -13.77 9.66 -14.12
C MET A 24 -13.16 8.27 -14.34
N THR A 25 -13.42 7.67 -15.50
CA THR A 25 -12.85 6.36 -15.87
C THR A 25 -11.33 6.43 -15.99
N LEU A 26 -10.79 7.47 -16.64
CA LEU A 26 -9.35 7.70 -16.75
C LEU A 26 -8.69 7.92 -15.38
N ILE A 27 -9.32 8.70 -14.50
CA ILE A 27 -8.82 8.92 -13.14
C ILE A 27 -8.79 7.59 -12.37
N ALA A 28 -9.84 6.79 -12.46
CA ALA A 28 -9.91 5.48 -11.80
C ALA A 28 -8.83 4.53 -12.33
N ALA A 29 -8.65 4.44 -13.65
CA ALA A 29 -7.64 3.62 -14.29
C ALA A 29 -6.22 4.06 -13.88
N ASN A 30 -5.95 5.37 -13.88
CA ASN A 30 -4.65 5.92 -13.47
C ASN A 30 -4.33 5.63 -11.99
N ARG A 31 -5.31 5.76 -11.10
CA ARG A 31 -5.14 5.39 -9.67
C ARG A 31 -4.81 3.92 -9.49
N THR A 32 -5.50 3.03 -10.21
CA THR A 32 -5.23 1.59 -10.18
C THR A 32 -3.83 1.30 -10.70
N HIS A 33 -3.47 1.87 -11.85
CA HIS A 33 -2.14 1.73 -12.42
C HIS A 33 -1.04 2.19 -11.45
N TYR A 34 -1.20 3.36 -10.84
CA TYR A 34 -0.26 3.89 -9.86
C TYR A 34 -0.10 2.95 -8.66
N ALA A 35 -1.20 2.44 -8.10
CA ALA A 35 -1.19 1.50 -6.99
C ALA A 35 -0.43 0.21 -7.32
N VAL A 36 -0.70 -0.37 -8.50
CA VAL A 36 -0.04 -1.59 -8.99
C VAL A 36 1.46 -1.34 -9.18
N MET A 37 1.84 -0.25 -9.86
CA MET A 37 3.26 0.06 -10.12
C MET A 37 4.06 0.28 -8.83
N HIS A 38 3.48 0.95 -7.82
CA HIS A 38 4.11 1.09 -6.51
C HIS A 38 4.34 -0.26 -5.83
N TYR A 39 3.35 -1.14 -5.88
CA TYR A 39 3.48 -2.47 -5.30
C TYR A 39 4.48 -3.34 -6.06
N LEU A 40 4.48 -3.30 -7.39
CA LEU A 40 5.49 -4.01 -8.20
C LEU A 40 6.91 -3.52 -7.90
N GLY A 41 7.11 -2.22 -7.73
CA GLY A 41 8.40 -1.68 -7.29
C GLY A 41 8.84 -2.21 -5.92
N GLN A 42 7.90 -2.55 -5.04
CA GLN A 42 8.21 -3.23 -3.78
C GLN A 42 8.54 -4.72 -3.99
N CYS A 43 7.86 -5.39 -4.92
CA CYS A 43 8.18 -6.77 -5.29
C CYS A 43 9.59 -6.89 -5.88
N ASP A 44 10.03 -5.92 -6.68
CA ASP A 44 11.41 -5.90 -7.21
C ASP A 44 12.47 -5.86 -6.10
N VAL A 45 12.20 -5.10 -5.03
CA VAL A 45 13.10 -5.10 -3.85
C VAL A 45 13.05 -6.45 -3.14
N ALA A 46 11.87 -7.04 -2.99
CA ALA A 46 11.71 -8.37 -2.39
C ALA A 46 12.44 -9.48 -3.17
N LEU A 47 12.49 -9.38 -4.50
CA LEU A 47 13.23 -10.34 -5.34
C LEU A 47 14.75 -10.19 -5.20
N ARG A 48 15.25 -8.98 -4.97
CA ARG A 48 16.69 -8.72 -4.76
C ARG A 48 17.15 -9.06 -3.34
N GLU A 49 16.27 -8.91 -2.36
CA GLU A 49 16.54 -9.10 -0.93
C GLU A 49 15.44 -10.00 -0.32
N PRO A 50 15.38 -11.28 -0.72
CA PRO A 50 14.28 -12.18 -0.31
C PRO A 50 14.19 -12.37 1.21
N GLN A 51 15.31 -12.26 1.94
CA GLN A 51 15.37 -12.30 3.39
C GLN A 51 14.59 -11.15 4.05
N PHE A 52 14.42 -10.01 3.37
CA PHE A 52 13.61 -8.91 3.92
C PHE A 52 12.12 -9.14 3.73
N SER A 53 11.70 -9.82 2.67
CA SER A 53 10.30 -10.18 2.46
C SER A 53 9.83 -11.33 3.33
N ASN A 54 10.76 -12.22 3.68
CA ASN A 54 10.54 -13.31 4.63
C ASN A 54 11.70 -13.36 5.65
N PRO A 55 11.55 -12.67 6.80
CA PRO A 55 12.61 -12.60 7.83
C PRO A 55 13.02 -13.97 8.41
N GLU A 56 12.26 -15.03 8.17
CA GLU A 56 12.66 -16.40 8.57
C GLU A 56 13.84 -16.93 7.74
N LEU A 57 14.09 -16.33 6.56
CA LEU A 57 15.27 -16.65 5.72
C LEU A 57 16.57 -16.02 6.24
N GLY A 58 16.46 -15.05 7.16
CA GLY A 58 17.58 -14.37 7.81
C GLY A 58 17.46 -14.46 9.33
N LYS A 59 18.43 -13.89 10.04
CA LYS A 59 18.47 -13.83 11.51
C LYS A 59 18.07 -12.43 11.97
N LEU A 60 16.77 -12.19 12.08
CA LEU A 60 16.25 -10.94 12.64
C LEU A 60 16.33 -10.96 14.16
N ASP A 61 17.18 -10.10 14.74
CA ASP A 61 17.23 -9.87 16.18
C ASP A 61 16.67 -8.50 16.51
N LEU A 62 15.48 -8.50 17.10
CA LEU A 62 14.75 -7.26 17.47
C LEU A 62 15.29 -6.63 18.78
N ARG A 63 15.98 -7.40 19.62
CA ARG A 63 16.56 -6.92 20.86
C ARG A 63 17.81 -6.11 20.58
N ASP A 64 18.72 -6.67 19.81
CA ASP A 64 20.00 -6.05 19.48
C ASP A 64 19.91 -5.15 18.22
N ARG A 65 18.77 -5.17 17.57
CA ARG A 65 18.49 -4.44 16.32
C ARG A 65 19.52 -4.78 15.26
N THR A 66 19.62 -6.08 14.97
CA THR A 66 20.48 -6.59 13.92
C THR A 66 19.70 -7.50 12.99
N PHE A 67 20.13 -7.57 11.75
CA PHE A 67 19.70 -8.55 10.77
C PHE A 67 20.96 -9.23 10.23
N ASP A 68 21.02 -10.56 10.35
CA ASP A 68 22.21 -11.36 10.08
C ASP A 68 23.45 -10.86 10.88
N GLY A 69 23.23 -10.32 12.08
CA GLY A 69 24.28 -9.78 12.96
C GLY A 69 24.70 -8.34 12.66
N GLU A 70 24.14 -7.70 11.63
CA GLU A 70 24.51 -6.35 11.18
C GLU A 70 23.42 -5.33 11.45
N LYS A 71 23.79 -4.17 12.03
CA LYS A 71 22.85 -3.06 12.27
C LYS A 71 22.41 -2.38 10.98
N THR A 72 23.31 -2.23 10.02
CA THR A 72 23.01 -1.65 8.71
C THR A 72 21.99 -2.47 7.93
N GLN A 73 22.03 -3.80 8.05
CA GLN A 73 21.03 -4.68 7.45
C GLN A 73 19.68 -4.55 8.16
N PHE A 74 19.68 -4.32 9.47
CA PHE A 74 18.45 -4.05 10.21
C PHE A 74 17.79 -2.74 9.75
N GLU A 75 18.55 -1.66 9.57
CA GLU A 75 18.02 -0.40 9.02
C GLU A 75 17.46 -0.58 7.61
N ARG A 76 18.13 -1.35 6.75
CA ARG A 76 17.61 -1.70 5.40
C ARG A 76 16.31 -2.48 5.48
N TYR A 77 16.20 -3.42 6.41
CA TYR A 77 14.98 -4.17 6.68
C TYR A 77 13.84 -3.24 7.14
N GLU A 78 14.10 -2.31 8.06
CA GLU A 78 13.10 -1.33 8.50
C GLU A 78 12.59 -0.47 7.33
N TRP A 79 13.49 0.03 6.49
CA TRP A 79 13.10 0.76 5.28
C TRP A 79 12.31 -0.10 4.30
N TYR A 80 12.65 -1.37 4.17
CA TYR A 80 11.89 -2.32 3.37
C TYR A 80 10.46 -2.44 3.88
N VAL A 81 10.27 -2.69 5.19
CA VAL A 81 8.94 -2.82 5.80
C VAL A 81 8.16 -1.50 5.71
N ALA A 82 8.80 -0.37 5.95
CA ALA A 82 8.16 0.94 5.82
C ALA A 82 7.63 1.17 4.40
N ARG A 83 8.44 0.90 3.36
CA ARG A 83 8.02 1.00 1.96
C ARG A 83 6.88 0.05 1.62
N LEU A 84 6.93 -1.19 2.11
CA LEU A 84 5.88 -2.17 1.92
C LEU A 84 4.54 -1.67 2.49
N VAL A 85 4.55 -1.20 3.74
CA VAL A 85 3.35 -0.66 4.39
C VAL A 85 2.82 0.56 3.63
N TYR A 86 3.69 1.47 3.20
CA TYR A 86 3.27 2.64 2.40
C TYR A 86 2.66 2.25 1.06
N ALA A 87 3.27 1.30 0.33
CA ALA A 87 2.76 0.83 -0.95
C ALA A 87 1.38 0.18 -0.80
N LEU A 88 1.20 -0.66 0.21
CA LEU A 88 -0.08 -1.33 0.49
C LEU A 88 -1.15 -0.34 0.98
N ASP A 89 -0.79 0.63 1.82
CA ASP A 89 -1.73 1.66 2.30
C ASP A 89 -2.17 2.57 1.15
N ALA A 90 -1.25 2.97 0.27
CA ALA A 90 -1.56 3.72 -0.93
C ALA A 90 -2.47 2.92 -1.87
N ALA A 91 -2.19 1.63 -2.10
CA ALA A 91 -3.00 0.77 -2.94
C ALA A 91 -4.44 0.64 -2.41
N MET A 92 -4.62 0.42 -1.11
CA MET A 92 -5.95 0.35 -0.48
C MET A 92 -6.74 1.66 -0.54
N ARG A 93 -6.05 2.81 -0.61
CA ARG A 93 -6.70 4.13 -0.76
C ARG A 93 -7.02 4.49 -2.20
N LEU A 94 -6.11 4.18 -3.12
CA LEU A 94 -6.21 4.58 -4.52
C LEU A 94 -7.09 3.65 -5.36
N ALA A 95 -7.08 2.36 -5.02
CA ALA A 95 -7.84 1.32 -5.72
C ALA A 95 -8.65 0.46 -4.74
N PRO A 96 -9.65 1.05 -4.04
CA PRO A 96 -10.38 0.38 -2.95
C PRO A 96 -11.27 -0.79 -3.42
N TRP A 97 -11.51 -0.91 -4.72
CA TRP A 97 -12.27 -2.00 -5.36
C TRP A 97 -11.42 -3.24 -5.68
N GLN A 98 -10.10 -3.17 -5.47
CA GLN A 98 -9.19 -4.29 -5.63
C GLN A 98 -9.04 -5.04 -4.30
N GLU A 99 -8.62 -6.31 -4.37
CA GLU A 99 -8.42 -7.15 -3.18
C GLU A 99 -7.14 -6.82 -2.40
N TRP A 100 -6.75 -5.54 -2.38
CA TRP A 100 -5.54 -5.06 -1.72
C TRP A 100 -5.50 -5.36 -0.22
N ARG A 101 -6.67 -5.46 0.42
CA ARG A 101 -6.74 -5.83 1.83
C ARG A 101 -6.23 -7.25 2.07
N ALA A 102 -6.58 -8.20 1.19
CA ALA A 102 -6.10 -9.59 1.29
C ALA A 102 -4.59 -9.65 1.06
N VAL A 103 -4.10 -8.96 0.02
CA VAL A 103 -2.67 -8.84 -0.27
C VAL A 103 -1.93 -8.24 0.94
N ALA A 104 -2.42 -7.14 1.49
CA ALA A 104 -1.82 -6.48 2.65
C ALA A 104 -1.77 -7.44 3.86
N LYS A 105 -2.85 -8.14 4.18
CA LYS A 105 -2.90 -9.10 5.28
C LYS A 105 -1.83 -10.18 5.13
N THR A 106 -1.70 -10.75 3.93
CA THR A 106 -0.71 -11.81 3.65
C THR A 106 0.73 -11.28 3.77
N GLN A 107 1.01 -10.13 3.15
CA GLN A 107 2.36 -9.57 3.18
C GLN A 107 2.79 -9.13 4.59
N LEU A 108 1.88 -8.48 5.35
CA LEU A 108 2.18 -8.05 6.71
C LEU A 108 2.36 -9.22 7.69
N ALA A 109 1.76 -10.38 7.43
CA ALA A 109 1.89 -11.57 8.29
C ALA A 109 3.36 -12.04 8.39
N ASN A 110 4.14 -11.89 7.33
CA ASN A 110 5.57 -12.22 7.34
C ASN A 110 6.37 -11.37 8.34
N HIS A 111 5.88 -10.20 8.71
CA HIS A 111 6.53 -9.25 9.60
C HIS A 111 5.86 -9.14 10.98
N LYS A 112 5.00 -10.10 11.35
CA LYS A 112 4.21 -10.05 12.59
C LYS A 112 5.08 -9.85 13.84
N HIS A 113 6.22 -10.52 13.93
CA HIS A 113 7.13 -10.39 15.07
C HIS A 113 7.76 -9.00 15.17
N TYR A 114 8.08 -8.37 14.03
CA TYR A 114 8.54 -6.98 14.00
C TYR A 114 7.46 -6.03 14.50
N PHE A 115 6.22 -6.15 14.02
CA PHE A 115 5.12 -5.29 14.45
C PHE A 115 4.74 -5.50 15.92
N ALA A 116 4.88 -6.73 16.45
CA ALA A 116 4.59 -7.05 17.86
C ALA A 116 5.68 -6.58 18.83
N SER A 117 6.87 -6.22 18.33
CA SER A 117 8.00 -5.85 19.16
C SER A 117 7.78 -4.56 19.94
N ASP A 118 8.37 -4.48 21.13
CA ASP A 118 8.45 -3.25 21.93
C ASP A 118 9.17 -2.13 21.18
N TYR A 119 10.15 -2.51 20.34
CA TYR A 119 10.86 -1.58 19.49
C TYR A 119 9.90 -0.85 18.56
N TYR A 120 9.11 -1.59 17.75
CA TYR A 120 8.14 -0.99 16.84
C TYR A 120 7.07 -0.16 17.58
N ALA A 121 6.62 -0.62 18.74
CA ALA A 121 5.63 0.09 19.55
C ALA A 121 6.10 1.48 20.00
N LYS A 122 7.41 1.62 20.30
CA LYS A 122 8.01 2.89 20.76
C LYS A 122 8.23 3.90 19.63
N GLN A 123 8.25 3.47 18.36
CA GLN A 123 8.56 4.37 17.23
C GLN A 123 7.37 5.23 16.77
N ASP A 124 6.15 4.96 17.27
CA ASP A 124 4.93 5.71 16.91
C ASP A 124 4.64 5.77 15.39
N TYR A 125 5.12 4.79 14.63
CA TYR A 125 4.94 4.74 13.17
C TYR A 125 3.48 4.66 12.74
N LEU A 126 2.61 4.11 13.59
CA LEU A 126 1.19 3.89 13.26
C LEU A 126 0.45 5.19 12.91
N LYS A 127 0.85 6.34 13.46
CA LYS A 127 0.20 7.63 13.18
C LYS A 127 0.27 8.06 11.71
N HIS A 128 1.26 7.56 10.98
CA HIS A 128 1.49 7.91 9.58
C HIS A 128 0.63 7.12 8.59
N TYR A 129 -0.10 6.10 9.06
CA TYR A 129 -0.87 5.20 8.21
C TYR A 129 -2.38 5.45 8.33
N SER A 130 -3.12 5.06 7.28
CA SER A 130 -4.59 5.14 7.29
C SER A 130 -5.18 4.26 8.41
N GLY A 131 -6.42 4.58 8.81
CA GLY A 131 -7.13 3.79 9.82
C GLY A 131 -7.32 2.32 9.42
N ARG A 132 -7.41 2.02 8.11
CA ARG A 132 -7.48 0.64 7.60
C ARG A 132 -6.15 -0.09 7.81
N MET A 133 -5.05 0.52 7.45
CA MET A 133 -3.71 -0.06 7.59
C MET A 133 -3.36 -0.24 9.07
N ARG A 134 -3.64 0.74 9.92
CA ARG A 134 -3.43 0.63 11.38
C ARG A 134 -4.12 -0.60 11.97
N ARG A 135 -5.39 -0.85 11.59
CA ARG A 135 -6.12 -2.05 12.05
C ARG A 135 -5.47 -3.35 11.58
N LEU A 136 -4.98 -3.41 10.34
CA LEU A 136 -4.29 -4.59 9.83
C LEU A 136 -3.00 -4.87 10.60
N ILE A 137 -2.18 -3.85 10.84
CA ILE A 137 -0.95 -4.01 11.63
C ILE A 137 -1.26 -4.45 13.07
N GLN A 138 -2.28 -3.85 13.70
CA GLN A 138 -2.71 -4.25 15.04
C GLN A 138 -3.19 -5.71 15.11
N GLN A 139 -3.87 -6.20 14.07
CA GLN A 139 -4.24 -7.62 13.97
C GLN A 139 -3.02 -8.54 13.90
N GLN A 140 -1.96 -8.14 13.19
CA GLN A 140 -0.72 -8.91 13.14
C GLN A 140 0.00 -8.94 14.50
N ARG A 141 -0.04 -7.86 15.26
CA ARG A 141 0.52 -7.80 16.62
C ARG A 141 -0.16 -8.77 17.59
N GLY A 142 -1.47 -8.94 17.46
CA GLY A 142 -2.24 -9.87 18.29
C GLY A 142 -2.09 -11.36 17.87
N ALA A 143 -1.50 -11.62 16.70
CA ALA A 143 -1.31 -12.96 16.14
C ALA A 143 0.14 -13.47 16.29
N ALA A 144 1.04 -12.68 16.85
CA ALA A 144 2.44 -13.02 17.14
C ALA A 144 2.57 -13.52 18.59
#